data_6448daca24e69b2d2612fa26d59a728f
#
_entry.id   6448daca24e69b2d2612fa26d59a728f
#
_cell.length_a   1.000
_cell.length_b   1.000
_cell.length_c   1.000
_cell.angle_alpha   90.00
_cell.angle_beta   90.00
_cell.angle_gamma   90.00
#
_symmetry.space_group_name_H-M   'P 1'
#
loop_
_entity.id
_entity.type
_entity.pdbx_description
1 polymer ?
#
loop_
_entity_poly.entity_id
_entity_poly.type
_entity_poly.pdbx_seq_one_letter_code
_entity_poly.pdbx_strand_id
1 'polypeptide(L)'
;MKKFLASLSILGILVTACNKNAGSSTNALNERVDTAAIIAKNTSPGMFISNGQNVTGLAKVYSKEGKYTLALENFSTNNGPDLHVYLSNEIQPVNFIDLGKLKATSGNQIYEITGTPDFTKFKYALIHCQQYNHLFGYAELNP
;
A
#
# COMPACT_ATOMS: atom_id res chain seq x y z
N MET A 1 -17.16 68.48 14.51
CA MET A 1 -16.04 67.82 13.78
C MET A 1 -15.91 66.41 14.31
N LYS A 2 -16.52 65.45 13.67
CA LYS A 2 -16.49 64.00 14.06
C LYS A 2 -15.60 63.30 13.10
N LYS A 3 -14.47 62.76 13.59
CA LYS A 3 -13.54 61.94 12.81
C LYS A 3 -14.02 60.48 12.83
N PHE A 4 -14.40 59.93 11.68
CA PHE A 4 -14.69 58.52 11.51
C PHE A 4 -13.36 57.78 11.19
N LEU A 5 -12.97 56.89 12.06
CA LEU A 5 -11.89 55.92 11.81
C LEU A 5 -12.52 54.68 11.18
N ALA A 6 -12.22 54.44 9.91
CA ALA A 6 -12.59 53.21 9.21
C ALA A 6 -11.55 52.13 9.52
N SER A 7 -11.95 51.09 10.24
CA SER A 7 -11.14 49.92 10.50
C SER A 7 -11.27 48.97 9.31
N LEU A 8 -10.17 48.77 8.57
CA LEU A 8 -10.07 47.84 7.44
C LEU A 8 -9.63 46.46 7.96
N SER A 9 -10.59 45.54 8.17
CA SER A 9 -10.31 44.15 8.53
C SER A 9 -9.89 43.38 7.28
N ILE A 10 -8.61 43.04 7.19
CA ILE A 10 -8.10 42.15 6.16
C ILE A 10 -8.37 40.70 6.59
N LEU A 11 -9.37 40.09 5.96
CA LEU A 11 -9.68 38.66 6.12
C LEU A 11 -8.68 37.84 5.29
N GLY A 12 -7.66 37.29 5.93
CA GLY A 12 -6.69 36.41 5.31
C GLY A 12 -7.33 35.08 4.97
N ILE A 13 -7.52 34.81 3.67
CA ILE A 13 -7.95 33.49 3.17
C ILE A 13 -6.73 32.56 3.17
N LEU A 14 -6.67 31.64 4.13
CA LEU A 14 -5.72 30.51 4.11
C LEU A 14 -6.17 29.51 3.05
N VAL A 15 -5.58 29.58 1.88
CA VAL A 15 -5.75 28.55 0.83
C VAL A 15 -4.90 27.34 1.22
N THR A 16 -5.50 26.34 1.86
CA THR A 16 -4.87 25.04 2.02
C THR A 16 -4.86 24.35 0.67
N ALA A 17 -3.74 24.42 -0.04
CA ALA A 17 -3.53 23.64 -1.25
C ALA A 17 -3.44 22.14 -0.89
N CYS A 18 -4.52 21.39 -1.09
CA CYS A 18 -4.49 19.93 -1.12
C CYS A 18 -3.65 19.50 -2.31
N ASN A 19 -2.43 19.09 -2.06
CA ASN A 19 -1.55 18.50 -3.07
C ASN A 19 -2.05 17.08 -3.37
N LYS A 20 -2.79 16.89 -4.49
CA LYS A 20 -3.42 15.62 -4.88
C LYS A 20 -2.43 14.55 -5.39
N ASN A 21 -1.13 14.86 -5.42
CA ASN A 21 -0.07 13.97 -5.90
C ASN A 21 0.93 13.61 -4.79
N ALA A 22 0.48 13.42 -3.57
CA ALA A 22 1.34 12.89 -2.53
C ALA A 22 1.60 11.40 -2.82
N GLY A 23 2.81 11.04 -3.16
CA GLY A 23 3.29 9.64 -3.17
C GLY A 23 3.13 9.00 -1.79
N SER A 24 3.53 7.74 -1.67
CA SER A 24 3.49 7.02 -0.38
C SER A 24 4.31 7.74 0.70
N SER A 25 3.87 7.63 1.96
CA SER A 25 4.62 8.20 3.10
C SER A 25 6.06 7.68 3.12
N THR A 26 7.02 8.55 3.39
CA THR A 26 8.42 8.17 3.63
C THR A 26 8.69 7.78 5.09
N ASN A 27 7.74 8.04 6.00
CA ASN A 27 7.85 7.59 7.39
C ASN A 27 7.55 6.08 7.46
N ALA A 28 8.47 5.33 8.08
CA ALA A 28 8.29 3.89 8.27
C ALA A 28 7.05 3.59 9.12
N LEU A 29 6.24 2.64 8.69
CA LEU A 29 5.10 2.13 9.46
C LEU A 29 5.51 0.93 10.31
N ASN A 30 4.78 0.69 11.40
CA ASN A 30 4.98 -0.48 12.26
C ASN A 30 3.61 -1.08 12.64
N GLU A 31 2.81 -1.38 11.63
CA GLU A 31 1.54 -2.10 11.82
C GLU A 31 1.84 -3.57 12.16
N ARG A 32 1.00 -4.18 12.97
CA ARG A 32 1.17 -5.56 13.42
C ARG A 32 -0.08 -6.38 13.15
N VAL A 33 0.12 -7.59 12.67
CA VAL A 33 -0.93 -8.58 12.51
C VAL A 33 -1.41 -9.01 13.90
N ASP A 34 -2.71 -9.30 14.02
CA ASP A 34 -3.29 -9.87 15.24
C ASP A 34 -2.59 -11.19 15.61
N THR A 35 -2.25 -11.35 16.89
CA THR A 35 -1.50 -12.53 17.39
C THR A 35 -2.28 -13.84 17.24
N ALA A 36 -3.60 -13.80 17.09
CA ALA A 36 -4.44 -14.96 16.83
C ALA A 36 -4.58 -15.30 15.34
N ALA A 37 -4.03 -14.49 14.43
CA ALA A 37 -4.02 -14.77 13.02
C ALA A 37 -2.96 -15.82 12.65
N ILE A 38 -3.30 -16.71 11.75
CA ILE A 38 -2.40 -17.76 11.24
C ILE A 38 -2.13 -17.55 9.76
N ILE A 39 -1.05 -18.11 9.24
CA ILE A 39 -0.77 -18.11 7.79
C ILE A 39 -1.95 -18.77 7.07
N ALA A 40 -2.46 -18.11 6.05
CA ALA A 40 -3.63 -18.59 5.30
C ALA A 40 -3.30 -19.89 4.56
N LYS A 41 -4.29 -20.79 4.48
CA LYS A 41 -4.14 -22.05 3.74
C LYS A 41 -3.79 -21.78 2.27
N ASN A 42 -2.97 -22.63 1.70
CA ASN A 42 -2.46 -22.52 0.33
C ASN A 42 -1.63 -21.26 0.06
N THR A 43 -1.01 -20.70 1.11
CA THR A 43 -0.03 -19.61 0.97
C THR A 43 1.24 -19.90 1.75
N SER A 44 2.33 -19.28 1.35
CA SER A 44 3.60 -19.26 2.06
C SER A 44 4.18 -17.84 2.08
N PRO A 45 5.06 -17.49 3.03
CA PRO A 45 5.78 -16.23 2.99
C PRO A 45 6.61 -16.09 1.71
N GLY A 46 6.42 -15.00 0.97
CA GLY A 46 7.19 -14.69 -0.23
C GLY A 46 8.16 -13.54 0.00
N MET A 47 9.41 -13.69 -0.42
CA MET A 47 10.37 -12.58 -0.48
C MET A 47 10.08 -11.72 -1.70
N PHE A 48 10.17 -10.40 -1.54
CA PHE A 48 10.07 -9.50 -2.69
C PHE A 48 11.26 -9.62 -3.61
N ILE A 49 10.97 -9.70 -4.91
CA ILE A 49 11.92 -9.64 -6.02
C ILE A 49 11.72 -8.30 -6.72
N SER A 50 12.79 -7.55 -6.85
CA SER A 50 12.81 -6.23 -7.52
C SER A 50 12.60 -6.37 -9.03
N ASN A 51 11.90 -5.40 -9.63
CA ASN A 51 11.71 -5.30 -11.09
C ASN A 51 12.06 -3.90 -11.58
N GLY A 52 13.35 -3.59 -11.64
CA GLY A 52 13.86 -2.27 -12.07
C GLY A 52 13.83 -1.19 -10.99
N GLN A 53 13.05 -1.39 -9.92
CA GLN A 53 13.03 -0.54 -8.73
C GLN A 53 13.41 -1.39 -7.51
N ASN A 54 14.07 -0.78 -6.52
CA ASN A 54 14.45 -1.53 -5.34
C ASN A 54 13.21 -1.84 -4.49
N VAL A 55 12.89 -3.13 -4.32
CA VAL A 55 11.82 -3.62 -3.43
C VAL A 55 12.36 -4.76 -2.60
N THR A 56 12.21 -4.68 -1.28
CA THR A 56 12.67 -5.70 -0.33
C THR A 56 11.62 -5.99 0.74
N GLY A 57 11.79 -7.06 1.48
CA GLY A 57 10.91 -7.48 2.56
C GLY A 57 10.17 -8.78 2.26
N LEU A 58 9.19 -9.09 3.08
CA LEU A 58 8.35 -10.29 2.99
C LEU A 58 6.89 -9.90 2.79
N ALA A 59 6.18 -10.65 1.96
CA ALA A 59 4.74 -10.63 1.87
C ALA A 59 4.18 -11.92 2.50
N LYS A 60 3.15 -11.79 3.35
CA LYS A 60 2.48 -12.92 4.00
C LYS A 60 0.98 -12.71 3.99
N VAL A 61 0.23 -13.76 3.71
CA VAL A 61 -1.22 -13.73 3.87
C VAL A 61 -1.58 -14.39 5.20
N TYR A 62 -2.32 -13.68 6.01
CA TYR A 62 -2.85 -14.18 7.28
C TYR A 62 -4.36 -14.38 7.19
N SER A 63 -4.86 -15.33 7.98
CA SER A 63 -6.28 -15.62 8.13
C SER A 63 -6.68 -15.57 9.60
N LYS A 64 -7.79 -14.89 9.87
CA LYS A 64 -8.45 -14.89 11.18
C LYS A 64 -9.98 -14.84 10.98
N GLU A 65 -10.69 -15.81 11.53
CA GLU A 65 -12.19 -15.85 11.50
C GLU A 65 -12.76 -15.65 10.08
N GLY A 66 -12.14 -16.27 9.06
CA GLY A 66 -12.58 -16.18 7.67
C GLY A 66 -12.25 -14.88 6.95
N LYS A 67 -11.57 -13.95 7.62
CA LYS A 67 -11.02 -12.73 7.01
C LYS A 67 -9.55 -12.93 6.65
N TYR A 68 -9.13 -12.28 5.60
CA TYR A 68 -7.76 -12.35 5.10
C TYR A 68 -7.07 -11.00 5.12
N THR A 69 -5.76 -11.03 5.36
CA THR A 69 -4.92 -9.84 5.44
C THR A 69 -3.59 -10.12 4.77
N LEU A 70 -3.16 -9.26 3.85
CA LEU A 70 -1.79 -9.24 3.35
C LEU A 70 -0.94 -8.36 4.27
N ALA A 71 0.13 -8.91 4.82
CA ALA A 71 1.14 -8.17 5.57
C ALA A 71 2.40 -8.01 4.72
N LEU A 72 2.93 -6.79 4.66
CA LEU A 72 4.28 -6.48 4.20
C LEU A 72 5.15 -6.31 5.43
N GLU A 73 6.17 -7.17 5.60
CA GLU A 73 7.04 -7.17 6.77
C GLU A 73 8.47 -6.81 6.39
N ASN A 74 9.11 -5.95 7.20
CA ASN A 74 10.44 -5.40 6.94
C ASN A 74 10.54 -4.85 5.49
N PHE A 75 9.47 -4.26 5.05
CA PHE A 75 9.29 -3.79 3.67
C PHE A 75 10.08 -2.52 3.42
N SER A 76 10.65 -2.40 2.22
CA SER A 76 11.24 -1.16 1.72
C SER A 76 11.14 -1.09 0.21
N THR A 77 10.87 0.10 -0.32
CA THR A 77 10.85 0.38 -1.75
C THR A 77 11.24 1.82 -2.06
N ASN A 78 11.65 2.08 -3.30
CA ASN A 78 11.72 3.45 -3.80
C ASN A 78 10.33 4.09 -3.81
N ASN A 79 10.24 5.41 -3.66
CA ASN A 79 8.96 6.10 -3.78
C ASN A 79 8.51 6.19 -5.25
N GLY A 80 7.22 6.33 -5.45
CA GLY A 80 6.58 6.53 -6.74
C GLY A 80 5.32 7.36 -6.59
N PRO A 81 4.83 7.98 -7.67
CA PRO A 81 3.73 8.94 -7.58
C PRO A 81 2.37 8.29 -7.25
N ASP A 82 2.19 7.00 -7.56
CA ASP A 82 0.91 6.31 -7.37
C ASP A 82 1.12 4.80 -7.19
N LEU A 83 1.81 4.43 -6.09
CA LEU A 83 2.09 3.04 -5.76
C LEU A 83 0.88 2.37 -5.12
N HIS A 84 0.55 1.19 -5.61
CA HIS A 84 -0.50 0.32 -5.10
C HIS A 84 0.03 -1.06 -4.73
N VAL A 85 -0.70 -1.75 -3.88
CA VAL A 85 -0.47 -3.14 -3.50
C VAL A 85 -1.55 -4.00 -4.15
N TYR A 86 -1.15 -4.98 -4.95
CA TYR A 86 -2.07 -5.91 -5.60
C TYR A 86 -1.87 -7.34 -5.10
N LEU A 87 -2.96 -8.08 -5.03
CA LEU A 87 -2.97 -9.54 -5.00
C LEU A 87 -3.32 -10.03 -6.40
N SER A 88 -2.43 -10.79 -7.07
CA SER A 88 -2.54 -11.07 -8.50
C SER A 88 -2.33 -12.54 -8.84
N ASN A 89 -2.95 -12.98 -9.95
CA ASN A 89 -2.70 -14.29 -10.54
C ASN A 89 -1.34 -14.37 -11.23
N GLU A 90 -0.86 -13.24 -11.73
CA GLU A 90 0.32 -13.14 -12.59
C GLU A 90 1.23 -12.00 -12.14
N ILE A 91 2.49 -12.06 -12.50
CA ILE A 91 3.48 -11.01 -12.19
C ILE A 91 3.10 -9.69 -12.89
N GLN A 92 2.56 -9.76 -14.11
CA GLN A 92 1.94 -8.60 -14.75
C GLN A 92 0.47 -8.53 -14.32
N PRO A 93 -0.04 -7.37 -13.85
CA PRO A 93 -1.37 -7.26 -13.27
C PRO A 93 -2.48 -7.27 -14.34
N VAL A 94 -2.79 -8.45 -14.88
CA VAL A 94 -3.91 -8.65 -15.82
C VAL A 94 -5.17 -9.01 -15.03
N ASN A 95 -5.07 -9.96 -14.10
CA ASN A 95 -6.17 -10.37 -13.22
C ASN A 95 -5.71 -10.24 -11.76
N PHE A 96 -6.16 -9.18 -11.10
CA PHE A 96 -5.69 -8.80 -9.76
C PHE A 96 -6.80 -8.18 -8.91
N ILE A 97 -6.55 -8.16 -7.61
CA ILE A 97 -7.33 -7.45 -6.60
C ILE A 97 -6.46 -6.28 -6.12
N ASP A 98 -6.95 -5.05 -6.30
CA ASP A 98 -6.29 -3.85 -5.76
C ASP A 98 -6.60 -3.75 -4.26
N LEU A 99 -5.56 -3.87 -3.42
CA LEU A 99 -5.66 -3.75 -1.97
C LEU A 99 -5.51 -2.30 -1.50
N GLY A 100 -5.31 -1.37 -2.42
CA GLY A 100 -5.20 0.06 -2.17
C GLY A 100 -3.80 0.63 -2.33
N LYS A 101 -3.69 1.92 -2.11
CA LYS A 101 -2.42 2.66 -2.19
C LYS A 101 -1.41 2.14 -1.18
N LEU A 102 -0.14 2.08 -1.60
CA LEU A 102 0.96 1.80 -0.69
C LEU A 102 1.00 2.88 0.40
N LYS A 103 0.86 2.47 1.65
CA LYS A 103 0.75 3.39 2.80
C LYS A 103 2.06 4.11 3.08
N ALA A 104 3.19 3.38 3.00
CA ALA A 104 4.53 3.92 3.22
C ALA A 104 5.58 3.18 2.39
N THR A 105 6.71 3.85 2.13
CA THR A 105 7.84 3.25 1.39
C THR A 105 8.68 2.30 2.24
N SER A 106 8.41 2.22 3.55
CA SER A 106 9.14 1.30 4.45
C SER A 106 8.32 0.89 5.67
N GLY A 107 8.76 -0.18 6.31
CA GLY A 107 8.22 -0.69 7.57
C GLY A 107 7.23 -1.84 7.40
N ASN A 108 6.46 -2.11 8.46
CA ASN A 108 5.44 -3.16 8.46
C ASN A 108 4.08 -2.56 8.13
N GLN A 109 3.39 -3.12 7.17
CA GLN A 109 2.11 -2.61 6.65
C GLN A 109 1.12 -3.74 6.46
N ILE A 110 -0.17 -3.47 6.68
CA ILE A 110 -1.24 -4.45 6.63
C ILE A 110 -2.31 -3.98 5.65
N TYR A 111 -2.78 -4.87 4.80
CA TYR A 111 -3.83 -4.64 3.81
C TYR A 111 -4.93 -5.67 3.97
N GLU A 112 -6.17 -5.22 4.13
CA GLU A 112 -7.31 -6.10 4.16
C GLU A 112 -7.59 -6.67 2.76
N ILE A 113 -7.82 -7.99 2.69
CA ILE A 113 -8.21 -8.67 1.46
C ILE A 113 -9.72 -8.88 1.52
N THR A 114 -10.44 -8.19 0.64
CA THR A 114 -11.89 -8.32 0.56
C THR A 114 -12.29 -9.66 -0.06
N GLY A 115 -13.25 -10.34 0.55
CA GLY A 115 -13.78 -11.62 0.09
C GLY A 115 -12.87 -12.81 0.42
N THR A 116 -13.01 -13.87 -0.34
CA THR A 116 -12.28 -15.14 -0.15
C THR A 116 -11.60 -15.57 -1.46
N PRO A 117 -10.48 -14.93 -1.82
CA PRO A 117 -9.77 -15.27 -3.06
C PRO A 117 -9.26 -16.71 -3.03
N ASP A 118 -9.19 -17.33 -4.20
CA ASP A 118 -8.52 -18.60 -4.40
C ASP A 118 -7.00 -18.39 -4.45
N PHE A 119 -6.30 -18.65 -3.34
CA PHE A 119 -4.86 -18.45 -3.23
C PHE A 119 -4.03 -19.45 -4.06
N THR A 120 -4.64 -20.47 -4.64
CA THR A 120 -3.95 -21.31 -5.65
C THR A 120 -3.81 -20.57 -6.99
N LYS A 121 -4.63 -19.55 -7.21
CA LYS A 121 -4.62 -18.68 -8.40
C LYS A 121 -3.99 -17.33 -8.08
N PHE A 122 -4.48 -16.63 -7.05
CA PHE A 122 -3.97 -15.32 -6.60
C PHE A 122 -2.72 -15.52 -5.74
N LYS A 123 -1.60 -15.75 -6.39
CA LYS A 123 -0.36 -16.20 -5.74
C LYS A 123 0.77 -15.17 -5.73
N TYR A 124 0.54 -13.96 -6.22
CA TYR A 124 1.54 -12.90 -6.22
C TYR A 124 1.05 -11.67 -5.46
N ALA A 125 1.91 -11.12 -4.60
CA ALA A 125 1.79 -9.77 -4.10
C ALA A 125 2.64 -8.84 -4.97
N LEU A 126 2.05 -7.78 -5.52
CA LEU A 126 2.74 -6.84 -6.39
C LEU A 126 2.80 -5.46 -5.76
N ILE A 127 3.92 -4.76 -5.98
CA ILE A 127 4.04 -3.31 -5.80
C ILE A 127 4.05 -2.69 -7.19
N HIS A 128 3.02 -1.91 -7.49
CA HIS A 128 2.75 -1.44 -8.84
C HIS A 128 2.41 0.05 -8.87
N CYS A 129 3.03 0.80 -9.76
CA CYS A 129 2.67 2.20 -10.01
C CYS A 129 1.55 2.27 -11.04
N GLN A 130 0.33 2.65 -10.61
CA GLN A 130 -0.83 2.74 -11.51
C GLN A 130 -0.64 3.81 -12.58
N GLN A 131 -0.15 4.99 -12.19
CA GLN A 131 -0.01 6.13 -13.09
C GLN A 131 0.85 5.82 -14.33
N TYR A 132 1.87 5.00 -14.17
CA TYR A 132 2.80 4.65 -15.26
C TYR A 132 2.69 3.20 -15.72
N ASN A 133 1.73 2.45 -15.20
CA ASN A 133 1.57 1.02 -15.47
C ASN A 133 2.90 0.26 -15.33
N HIS A 134 3.61 0.51 -14.23
CA HIS A 134 4.96 -0.01 -14.01
C HIS A 134 5.05 -0.88 -12.75
N LEU A 135 5.51 -2.13 -12.92
CA LEU A 135 5.77 -3.05 -11.83
C LEU A 135 7.09 -2.66 -11.14
N PHE A 136 7.05 -2.40 -9.84
CA PHE A 136 8.23 -2.15 -9.01
C PHE A 136 8.87 -3.45 -8.53
N GLY A 137 8.06 -4.40 -8.09
CA GLY A 137 8.50 -5.71 -7.61
C GLY A 137 7.32 -6.60 -7.24
N TYR A 138 7.62 -7.85 -6.99
CA TYR A 138 6.62 -8.86 -6.65
C TYR A 138 7.15 -9.87 -5.63
N ALA A 139 6.24 -10.52 -4.91
CA ALA A 139 6.53 -11.65 -4.04
C ALA A 139 5.60 -12.82 -4.40
N GLU A 140 6.14 -14.04 -4.54
CA GLU A 140 5.36 -15.23 -4.75
C GLU A 140 4.91 -15.82 -3.41
N LEU A 141 3.59 -15.98 -3.25
CA LEU A 141 2.93 -16.41 -2.01
C LEU A 141 2.62 -17.91 -1.97
N ASN A 142 2.81 -18.59 -3.07
CA ASN A 142 2.57 -20.03 -3.22
C ASN A 142 3.52 -20.56 -4.31
N PRO A 143 4.78 -20.85 -3.97
CA PRO A 143 5.78 -21.39 -4.90
C PRO A 143 5.50 -22.85 -5.28
#